data_edf9f92a2bb46cffc7c774c1beeb0fbb
#
_entry.id   edf9f92a2bb46cffc7c774c1beeb0fbb
#
_cell.length_a   1.000
_cell.length_b   1.000
_cell.length_c   1.000
_cell.angle_alpha   90.00
_cell.angle_beta   90.00
_cell.angle_gamma   90.00
#
_symmetry.space_group_name_H-M   'P 1'
#
loop_
_entity.id
_entity.type
_entity.pdbx_description
1 polymer ?
#
loop_
_entity_poly.entity_id
_entity_poly.type
_entity_poly.pdbx_seq_one_letter_code
_entity_poly.pdbx_strand_id
1 'polypeptide(L)'
;MSIPNPHAARRRARPLLRGSDYARVFDVLESCDTAPSLPDFREHLLEALGRYFGLRHVSFFVGATFSNVFGDLAPLVEGQTRGMLPEYQERWNRYDVFSTPGARRQLVGSGVSSLSELATVGPLPASAEAYVRHFLRASWGMESATAMRLELLNGHTALVGMFDPAADKVAPPELAALRLLSRQLSAISRHLPVSRRRAALAGLSERQRQVVLLVADGMSNHQIAEALSLAEDSVKKYVSRILMATGCQSRMDLALLARSAV
;
A
#
# COMPACT_ATOMS: atom_id res chain seq x y z
N MET A 1 -37.33 37.73 20.78
CA MET A 1 -36.10 37.83 19.98
C MET A 1 -35.29 36.56 20.21
N SER A 2 -35.41 35.58 19.30
CA SER A 2 -34.66 34.32 19.38
C SER A 2 -33.32 34.50 18.69
N ILE A 3 -32.23 34.22 19.39
CA ILE A 3 -30.86 34.25 18.88
C ILE A 3 -30.67 33.02 18.00
N PRO A 4 -30.24 33.14 16.72
CA PRO A 4 -29.99 31.98 15.90
C PRO A 4 -28.72 31.24 16.36
N ASN A 5 -28.84 29.94 16.54
CA ASN A 5 -27.78 29.01 16.93
C ASN A 5 -26.69 28.95 15.85
N PRO A 6 -25.42 29.37 16.09
CA PRO A 6 -24.38 29.42 15.12
C PRO A 6 -23.74 28.04 14.81
N HIS A 7 -24.22 26.95 15.39
CA HIS A 7 -23.64 25.61 15.25
C HIS A 7 -24.38 24.65 14.30
N ALA A 8 -25.26 25.18 13.44
CA ALA A 8 -25.71 24.36 12.29
C ALA A 8 -24.60 24.23 11.24
N ALA A 9 -23.49 23.56 11.63
CA ALA A 9 -22.49 23.13 10.68
C ALA A 9 -23.21 22.33 9.58
N ARG A 10 -23.31 22.89 8.39
CA ARG A 10 -23.84 22.24 7.18
C ARG A 10 -23.20 20.86 7.08
N ARG A 11 -23.90 19.81 7.47
CA ARG A 11 -23.58 18.44 7.03
C ARG A 11 -23.60 18.49 5.51
N ARG A 12 -22.42 18.60 4.89
CA ARG A 12 -22.29 18.41 3.44
C ARG A 12 -22.94 17.06 3.15
N ALA A 13 -24.00 17.05 2.36
CA ALA A 13 -24.64 15.83 1.93
C ALA A 13 -23.54 14.91 1.35
N ARG A 14 -23.41 13.69 1.88
CA ARG A 14 -22.50 12.71 1.32
C ARG A 14 -22.93 12.51 -0.13
N PRO A 15 -22.02 12.62 -1.11
CA PRO A 15 -22.36 12.30 -2.50
C PRO A 15 -22.91 10.87 -2.54
N LEU A 16 -24.10 10.71 -3.08
CA LEU A 16 -24.74 9.41 -3.25
C LEU A 16 -23.95 8.66 -4.33
N LEU A 17 -23.34 7.54 -3.95
CA LEU A 17 -22.72 6.62 -4.90
C LEU A 17 -23.80 5.98 -5.77
N ARG A 18 -23.56 5.89 -7.06
CA ARG A 18 -24.41 5.19 -8.03
C ARG A 18 -24.08 3.69 -8.03
N GLY A 19 -24.96 2.87 -8.60
CA GLY A 19 -24.70 1.44 -8.76
C GLY A 19 -23.38 1.15 -9.50
N SER A 20 -23.03 1.95 -10.51
CA SER A 20 -21.76 1.85 -11.24
C SER A 20 -20.54 2.15 -10.37
N ASP A 21 -20.67 3.02 -9.36
CA ASP A 21 -19.55 3.33 -8.46
C ASP A 21 -19.29 2.16 -7.52
N TYR A 22 -20.34 1.52 -7.02
CA TYR A 22 -20.23 0.29 -6.24
C TYR A 22 -19.64 -0.85 -7.06
N ALA A 23 -20.08 -1.04 -8.31
CA ALA A 23 -19.52 -2.06 -9.20
C ALA A 23 -18.01 -1.89 -9.34
N ARG A 24 -17.53 -0.68 -9.68
CA ARG A 24 -16.09 -0.38 -9.78
C ARG A 24 -15.33 -0.66 -8.48
N VAL A 25 -15.92 -0.35 -7.33
CA VAL A 25 -15.33 -0.64 -6.01
C VAL A 25 -15.20 -2.15 -5.81
N PHE A 26 -16.24 -2.93 -6.12
CA PHE A 26 -16.20 -4.39 -6.00
C PHE A 26 -15.16 -5.01 -6.95
N ASP A 27 -15.08 -4.56 -8.19
CA ASP A 27 -14.10 -5.05 -9.17
C ASP A 27 -12.64 -4.85 -8.67
N VAL A 28 -12.35 -3.71 -8.04
CA VAL A 28 -11.02 -3.47 -7.42
C VAL A 28 -10.80 -4.37 -6.22
N LEU A 29 -11.80 -4.56 -5.36
CA LEU A 29 -11.67 -5.43 -4.19
C LEU A 29 -11.43 -6.88 -4.60
N GLU A 30 -12.19 -7.39 -5.57
CA GLU A 30 -12.02 -8.74 -6.12
C GLU A 30 -10.63 -8.94 -6.72
N SER A 31 -10.13 -7.94 -7.45
CA SER A 31 -8.76 -7.97 -7.99
C SER A 31 -7.69 -8.07 -6.91
N CYS A 32 -7.93 -7.53 -5.72
CA CYS A 32 -6.97 -7.50 -4.60
C CYS A 32 -7.13 -8.65 -3.61
N ASP A 33 -8.32 -9.27 -3.51
CA ASP A 33 -8.64 -10.28 -2.48
C ASP A 33 -7.81 -11.56 -2.61
N THR A 34 -7.42 -11.91 -3.83
CA THR A 34 -6.62 -13.10 -4.13
C THR A 34 -5.11 -12.90 -3.96
N ALA A 35 -4.66 -11.71 -3.61
CA ALA A 35 -3.24 -11.41 -3.48
C ALA A 35 -2.61 -12.16 -2.28
N PRO A 36 -1.61 -13.02 -2.50
CA PRO A 36 -1.01 -13.80 -1.42
C PRO A 36 -0.01 -13.01 -0.57
N SER A 37 0.42 -11.84 -1.03
CA SER A 37 1.41 -11.00 -0.33
C SER A 37 1.20 -9.52 -0.61
N LEU A 38 1.82 -8.65 0.19
CA LEU A 38 1.79 -7.21 -0.05
C LEU A 38 2.39 -6.80 -1.41
N PRO A 39 3.50 -7.38 -1.92
CA PRO A 39 3.96 -7.11 -3.28
C PRO A 39 2.93 -7.44 -4.37
N ASP A 40 2.23 -8.56 -4.26
CA ASP A 40 1.18 -8.94 -5.22
C ASP A 40 -0.03 -8.01 -5.10
N PHE A 41 -0.45 -7.72 -3.88
CA PHE A 41 -1.55 -6.81 -3.60
C PHE A 41 -1.33 -5.41 -4.20
N ARG A 42 -0.14 -4.83 -4.04
CA ARG A 42 0.14 -3.49 -4.59
C ARG A 42 0.15 -3.49 -6.12
N GLU A 43 0.63 -4.56 -6.77
CA GLU A 43 0.59 -4.73 -8.21
C GLU A 43 -0.87 -4.81 -8.70
N HIS A 44 -1.69 -5.69 -8.10
CA HIS A 44 -3.10 -5.83 -8.42
C HIS A 44 -3.88 -4.53 -8.19
N LEU A 45 -3.60 -3.83 -7.09
CA LEU A 45 -4.29 -2.57 -6.78
C LEU A 45 -3.98 -1.49 -7.82
N LEU A 46 -2.71 -1.26 -8.18
CA LEU A 46 -2.38 -0.22 -9.15
C LEU A 46 -2.95 -0.54 -10.54
N GLU A 47 -2.91 -1.82 -10.97
CA GLU A 47 -3.55 -2.25 -12.21
C GLU A 47 -5.07 -2.03 -12.18
N ALA A 48 -5.74 -2.42 -11.08
CA ALA A 48 -7.19 -2.27 -10.93
C ALA A 48 -7.62 -0.79 -10.88
N LEU A 49 -6.87 0.09 -10.22
CA LEU A 49 -7.12 1.54 -10.25
C LEU A 49 -7.01 2.09 -11.68
N GLY A 50 -6.04 1.63 -12.46
CA GLY A 50 -5.91 1.98 -13.86
C GLY A 50 -7.09 1.49 -14.70
N ARG A 51 -7.51 0.24 -14.51
CA ARG A 51 -8.57 -0.42 -15.29
C ARG A 51 -9.97 0.12 -14.98
N TYR A 52 -10.32 0.23 -13.71
CA TYR A 52 -11.71 0.53 -13.31
C TYR A 52 -11.96 2.01 -12.99
N PHE A 53 -10.93 2.77 -12.59
CA PHE A 53 -11.03 4.20 -12.32
C PHE A 53 -10.33 5.08 -13.37
N GLY A 54 -9.58 4.47 -14.29
CA GLY A 54 -8.78 5.19 -15.29
C GLY A 54 -7.65 6.01 -14.68
N LEU A 55 -7.19 5.65 -13.48
CA LEU A 55 -6.09 6.29 -12.76
C LEU A 55 -4.77 5.64 -13.16
N ARG A 56 -4.11 6.20 -14.18
CA ARG A 56 -2.92 5.59 -14.81
C ARG A 56 -1.59 6.06 -14.23
N HIS A 57 -1.57 7.18 -13.51
CA HIS A 57 -0.36 7.76 -12.93
C HIS A 57 -0.44 7.59 -11.42
N VAL A 58 0.01 6.43 -10.95
CA VAL A 58 -0.19 6.00 -9.57
C VAL A 58 1.12 5.55 -8.92
N SER A 59 1.18 5.70 -7.60
CA SER A 59 2.31 5.26 -6.79
C SER A 59 1.84 4.56 -5.53
N PHE A 60 2.61 3.60 -5.03
CA PHE A 60 2.34 2.90 -3.78
C PHE A 60 3.60 2.94 -2.92
N PHE A 61 3.57 3.77 -1.91
CA PHE A 61 4.63 3.95 -0.92
C PHE A 61 4.32 3.17 0.36
N VAL A 62 5.34 2.65 1.04
CA VAL A 62 5.21 1.94 2.32
C VAL A 62 6.13 2.57 3.36
N GLY A 63 5.66 2.69 4.58
CA GLY A 63 6.46 3.15 5.72
C GLY A 63 6.04 2.50 7.03
N ALA A 64 6.98 2.40 7.98
CA ALA A 64 6.68 1.91 9.33
C ALA A 64 5.67 2.82 10.05
N THR A 65 5.64 4.09 9.71
CA THR A 65 4.67 5.08 10.19
C THR A 65 4.20 5.95 9.04
N PHE A 66 3.14 6.74 9.26
CA PHE A 66 2.68 7.73 8.29
C PHE A 66 3.78 8.73 7.89
N SER A 67 4.64 9.12 8.80
CA SER A 67 5.72 10.09 8.50
C SER A 67 6.86 9.46 7.67
N ASN A 68 7.10 8.15 7.81
CA ASN A 68 8.14 7.45 7.08
C ASN A 68 7.75 7.09 5.64
N VAL A 69 6.45 7.10 5.31
CA VAL A 69 5.96 6.66 4.00
C VAL A 69 6.53 7.50 2.85
N PHE A 70 6.74 8.80 3.04
CA PHE A 70 7.30 9.70 2.01
C PHE A 70 8.79 9.46 1.72
N GLY A 71 9.49 8.72 2.57
CA GLY A 71 10.89 8.32 2.42
C GLY A 71 11.09 6.90 1.92
N ASP A 72 10.05 6.23 1.38
CA ASP A 72 10.18 4.90 0.77
C ASP A 72 11.18 4.94 -0.39
N LEU A 73 12.21 4.11 -0.32
CA LEU A 73 13.26 4.04 -1.34
C LEU A 73 12.91 3.12 -2.52
N ALA A 74 11.87 2.28 -2.37
CA ALA A 74 11.48 1.30 -3.37
C ALA A 74 9.95 1.24 -3.56
N PRO A 75 9.27 2.39 -3.79
CA PRO A 75 7.84 2.40 -4.03
C PRO A 75 7.51 1.70 -5.36
N LEU A 76 6.31 1.15 -5.47
CA LEU A 76 5.79 0.75 -6.77
C LEU A 76 5.18 1.97 -7.45
N VAL A 77 5.52 2.20 -8.72
CA VAL A 77 5.10 3.37 -9.49
C VAL A 77 4.68 2.98 -10.91
N GLU A 78 3.58 3.57 -11.41
CA GLU A 78 3.02 3.29 -12.73
C GLU A 78 2.72 4.58 -13.51
N GLY A 79 2.84 4.49 -14.82
CA GLY A 79 2.62 5.65 -15.71
C GLY A 79 3.73 6.69 -15.54
N GLN A 80 3.37 7.96 -15.58
CA GLN A 80 4.35 9.08 -15.48
C GLN A 80 5.04 9.15 -14.12
N THR A 81 4.46 8.57 -13.06
CA THR A 81 5.10 8.55 -11.73
C THR A 81 6.45 7.84 -11.73
N ARG A 82 6.73 6.98 -12.70
CA ARG A 82 8.07 6.38 -12.90
C ARG A 82 9.13 7.45 -13.22
N GLY A 83 8.79 8.39 -14.08
CA GLY A 83 9.67 9.52 -14.42
C GLY A 83 9.77 10.54 -13.29
N MET A 84 8.67 10.72 -12.51
CA MET A 84 8.62 11.66 -11.39
C MET A 84 9.48 11.22 -10.20
N LEU A 85 9.64 9.92 -9.99
CA LEU A 85 10.21 9.34 -8.77
C LEU A 85 11.63 9.83 -8.44
N PRO A 86 12.60 9.88 -9.37
CA PRO A 86 13.95 10.35 -9.05
C PRO A 86 13.98 11.77 -8.49
N GLU A 87 13.32 12.72 -9.17
CA GLU A 87 13.24 14.11 -8.73
C GLU A 87 12.47 14.25 -7.40
N TYR A 88 11.40 13.44 -7.23
CA TYR A 88 10.65 13.39 -5.98
C TYR A 88 11.52 12.95 -4.80
N GLN A 89 12.26 11.84 -4.93
CA GLN A 89 13.11 11.30 -3.87
C GLN A 89 14.28 12.22 -3.54
N GLU A 90 14.89 12.86 -4.53
CA GLU A 90 16.03 13.76 -4.33
C GLU A 90 15.62 15.06 -3.62
N ARG A 91 14.47 15.65 -4.02
CA ARG A 91 14.15 17.02 -3.65
C ARG A 91 12.81 17.21 -2.94
N TRP A 92 11.74 16.53 -3.39
CA TRP A 92 10.37 16.94 -3.08
C TRP A 92 9.66 16.12 -1.99
N ASN A 93 10.13 14.94 -1.66
CA ASN A 93 9.49 14.04 -0.68
C ASN A 93 9.20 14.72 0.68
N ARG A 94 10.08 15.61 1.13
CA ARG A 94 9.94 16.37 2.39
C ARG A 94 8.91 17.50 2.33
N TYR A 95 8.50 17.89 1.13
CA TYR A 95 7.56 18.99 0.86
C TYR A 95 6.23 18.49 0.29
N ASP A 96 6.05 17.17 0.24
CA ASP A 96 4.83 16.56 -0.26
C ASP A 96 3.59 17.16 0.42
N VAL A 97 2.62 17.59 -0.37
CA VAL A 97 1.40 18.22 0.12
C VAL A 97 0.60 17.32 1.06
N PHE A 98 0.68 15.99 0.86
CA PHE A 98 0.00 15.02 1.70
C PHE A 98 0.69 14.77 3.05
N SER A 99 1.91 15.27 3.25
CA SER A 99 2.58 15.30 4.55
C SER A 99 2.06 16.39 5.49
N THR A 100 1.32 17.37 4.96
CA THR A 100 0.81 18.52 5.73
C THR A 100 -0.19 18.10 6.82
N PRO A 101 -0.29 18.86 7.93
CA PRO A 101 -1.26 18.55 8.99
C PRO A 101 -2.72 18.47 8.51
N GLY A 102 -3.10 19.29 7.52
CA GLY A 102 -4.43 19.26 6.91
C GLY A 102 -4.72 17.96 6.20
N ALA A 103 -3.81 17.54 5.30
CA ALA A 103 -3.91 16.28 4.57
C ALA A 103 -3.87 15.08 5.52
N ARG A 104 -2.98 15.09 6.52
CA ARG A 104 -2.89 14.03 7.53
C ARG A 104 -4.22 13.83 8.26
N ARG A 105 -4.88 14.91 8.68
CA ARG A 105 -6.21 14.81 9.32
C ARG A 105 -7.24 14.16 8.40
N GLN A 106 -7.26 14.51 7.11
CA GLN A 106 -8.16 13.88 6.14
C GLN A 106 -7.82 12.40 5.93
N LEU A 107 -6.55 12.05 5.72
CA LEU A 107 -6.09 10.68 5.51
C LEU A 107 -6.35 9.76 6.71
N VAL A 108 -6.18 10.27 7.94
CA VAL A 108 -6.51 9.50 9.16
C VAL A 108 -8.01 9.39 9.35
N GLY A 109 -8.77 10.46 9.11
CA GLY A 109 -10.22 10.50 9.37
C GLY A 109 -11.07 9.84 8.31
N SER A 110 -10.73 9.99 7.02
CA SER A 110 -11.53 9.49 5.90
C SER A 110 -10.82 8.48 4.98
N GLY A 111 -9.53 8.26 5.19
CA GLY A 111 -8.70 7.40 4.36
C GLY A 111 -8.22 8.05 3.05
N VAL A 112 -8.76 9.19 2.66
CA VAL A 112 -8.44 9.86 1.39
C VAL A 112 -8.29 11.36 1.58
N SER A 113 -7.37 11.97 0.86
CA SER A 113 -7.17 13.42 0.76
C SER A 113 -6.90 13.81 -0.70
N SER A 114 -7.41 14.93 -1.16
CA SER A 114 -7.18 15.46 -2.51
C SER A 114 -6.79 16.93 -2.49
N LEU A 115 -6.09 17.39 -3.55
CA LEU A 115 -5.74 18.81 -3.70
C LEU A 115 -6.99 19.70 -3.67
N SER A 116 -8.06 19.27 -4.34
CA SER A 116 -9.32 20.02 -4.39
C SER A 116 -9.95 20.20 -3.02
N GLU A 117 -9.90 19.18 -2.16
CA GLU A 117 -10.42 19.28 -0.79
C GLU A 117 -9.49 20.09 0.11
N LEU A 118 -8.18 19.95 -0.02
CA LEU A 118 -7.21 20.73 0.76
C LEU A 118 -7.36 22.22 0.49
N ALA A 119 -7.59 22.61 -0.77
CA ALA A 119 -7.86 24.01 -1.14
C ALA A 119 -9.10 24.60 -0.47
N THR A 120 -10.07 23.79 -0.02
CA THR A 120 -11.26 24.25 0.71
C THR A 120 -11.06 24.41 2.21
N VAL A 121 -9.97 23.86 2.77
CA VAL A 121 -9.70 23.89 4.22
C VAL A 121 -8.92 25.14 4.60
N GLY A 122 -8.11 25.68 3.70
CA GLY A 122 -7.30 26.87 3.92
C GLY A 122 -6.04 26.86 3.06
N PRO A 123 -5.19 27.91 3.18
CA PRO A 123 -3.96 28.00 2.42
C PRO A 123 -2.99 26.85 2.79
N LEU A 124 -2.29 26.35 1.79
CA LEU A 124 -1.21 25.38 2.00
C LEU A 124 0.02 26.08 2.60
N PRO A 125 0.84 25.38 3.39
CA PRO A 125 2.17 25.86 3.74
C PRO A 125 2.99 26.18 2.46
N ALA A 126 3.80 27.23 2.50
CA ALA A 126 4.55 27.69 1.33
C ALA A 126 5.38 26.61 0.63
N SER A 127 5.95 25.67 1.41
CA SER A 127 6.71 24.53 0.88
C SER A 127 5.83 23.53 0.12
N ALA A 128 4.63 23.24 0.63
CA ALA A 128 3.66 22.37 -0.04
C ALA A 128 3.04 23.06 -1.27
N GLU A 129 2.84 24.36 -1.21
CA GLU A 129 2.42 25.15 -2.37
C GLU A 129 3.49 25.13 -3.48
N ALA A 130 4.77 25.25 -3.10
CA ALA A 130 5.89 25.14 -4.03
C ALA A 130 5.96 23.75 -4.68
N TYR A 131 5.73 22.67 -3.91
CA TYR A 131 5.63 21.30 -4.42
C TYR A 131 4.51 21.18 -5.47
N VAL A 132 3.31 21.68 -5.19
CA VAL A 132 2.19 21.62 -6.14
C VAL A 132 2.49 22.43 -7.39
N ARG A 133 2.99 23.69 -7.23
CA ARG A 133 3.22 24.61 -8.34
C ARG A 133 4.39 24.19 -9.22
N HIS A 134 5.53 23.84 -8.64
CA HIS A 134 6.75 23.60 -9.39
C HIS A 134 6.89 22.13 -9.79
N PHE A 135 6.69 21.20 -8.86
CA PHE A 135 6.85 19.78 -9.16
C PHE A 135 5.63 19.22 -9.90
N LEU A 136 4.44 19.26 -9.31
CA LEU A 136 3.29 18.61 -9.93
C LEU A 136 2.90 19.31 -11.24
N ARG A 137 2.69 20.64 -11.22
CA ARG A 137 2.15 21.37 -12.38
C ARG A 137 3.21 21.73 -13.40
N ALA A 138 4.26 22.46 -12.99
CA ALA A 138 5.22 23.00 -13.93
C ALA A 138 6.14 21.92 -14.55
N SER A 139 6.67 20.99 -13.73
CA SER A 139 7.56 19.93 -14.24
C SER A 139 6.80 18.79 -14.90
N TRP A 140 5.65 18.38 -14.34
CA TRP A 140 4.99 17.14 -14.73
C TRP A 140 3.57 17.29 -15.28
N GLY A 141 3.00 18.49 -15.31
CA GLY A 141 1.68 18.77 -15.88
C GLY A 141 0.53 18.10 -15.13
N MET A 142 0.71 17.76 -13.84
CA MET A 142 -0.32 17.13 -13.03
C MET A 142 -1.18 18.20 -12.35
N GLU A 143 -2.43 18.33 -12.78
CA GLU A 143 -3.37 19.29 -12.21
C GLU A 143 -4.17 18.76 -11.03
N SER A 144 -4.40 17.44 -10.98
CA SER A 144 -5.00 16.78 -9.83
C SER A 144 -4.02 15.83 -9.15
N ALA A 145 -4.11 15.77 -7.81
CA ALA A 145 -3.46 14.76 -7.00
C ALA A 145 -4.39 14.35 -5.86
N THR A 146 -4.44 13.05 -5.63
CA THR A 146 -5.22 12.42 -4.55
C THR A 146 -4.35 11.38 -3.87
N ALA A 147 -4.41 11.29 -2.56
CA ALA A 147 -3.75 10.25 -1.78
C ALA A 147 -4.77 9.39 -1.05
N MET A 148 -4.57 8.09 -1.05
CA MET A 148 -5.34 7.11 -0.30
C MET A 148 -4.41 6.40 0.69
N ARG A 149 -4.78 6.40 1.97
CA ARG A 149 -4.05 5.73 3.04
C ARG A 149 -4.60 4.33 3.25
N LEU A 150 -3.71 3.36 3.38
CA LEU A 150 -4.04 1.99 3.80
C LEU A 150 -3.26 1.65 5.07
N GLU A 151 -3.88 0.83 5.92
CA GLU A 151 -3.23 0.24 7.08
C GLU A 151 -2.74 -1.15 6.72
N LEU A 152 -1.47 -1.41 7.03
CA LEU A 152 -0.81 -2.66 6.74
C LEU A 152 -0.56 -3.47 8.02
N LEU A 153 -0.06 -4.69 7.86
CA LEU A 153 0.36 -5.56 8.96
C LEU A 153 1.34 -4.84 9.90
N ASN A 154 1.23 -5.11 11.20
CA ASN A 154 2.07 -4.55 12.26
C ASN A 154 2.03 -3.00 12.36
N GLY A 155 0.94 -2.37 11.95
CA GLY A 155 0.77 -0.92 12.04
C GLY A 155 1.52 -0.12 10.97
N HIS A 156 2.15 -0.80 10.00
CA HIS A 156 2.71 -0.11 8.85
C HIS A 156 1.63 0.64 8.07
N THR A 157 2.04 1.66 7.35
CA THR A 157 1.16 2.49 6.53
C THR A 157 1.57 2.40 5.07
N ALA A 158 0.60 2.26 4.17
CA ALA A 158 0.80 2.56 2.77
C ALA A 158 0.09 3.87 2.38
N LEU A 159 0.67 4.57 1.42
CA LEU A 159 0.08 5.73 0.78
C LEU A 159 0.05 5.49 -0.73
N VAL A 160 -1.15 5.47 -1.29
CA VAL A 160 -1.37 5.35 -2.73
C VAL A 160 -1.59 6.75 -3.29
N GLY A 161 -0.61 7.25 -4.05
CA GLY A 161 -0.72 8.51 -4.77
C GLY A 161 -1.36 8.30 -6.14
N MET A 162 -2.29 9.16 -6.52
CA MET A 162 -3.01 9.15 -7.79
C MET A 162 -2.93 10.54 -8.39
N PHE A 163 -2.40 10.65 -9.59
CA PHE A 163 -2.14 11.92 -10.28
C PHE A 163 -2.79 11.93 -11.65
N ASP A 164 -3.26 13.08 -12.12
CA ASP A 164 -3.84 13.21 -13.45
C ASP A 164 -3.65 14.63 -14.00
N PRO A 165 -3.40 14.77 -15.31
CA PRO A 165 -3.37 16.08 -15.97
C PRO A 165 -4.71 16.82 -15.95
N ALA A 166 -5.84 16.10 -15.81
CA ALA A 166 -7.16 16.72 -15.68
C ALA A 166 -7.45 17.11 -14.23
N ALA A 167 -7.78 18.37 -13.99
CA ALA A 167 -8.01 18.90 -12.66
C ALA A 167 -9.22 18.26 -11.94
N ASP A 168 -10.21 17.80 -12.69
CA ASP A 168 -11.47 17.22 -12.23
C ASP A 168 -11.53 15.70 -12.32
N LYS A 169 -10.41 15.04 -12.59
CA LYS A 169 -10.33 13.57 -12.74
C LYS A 169 -10.92 12.82 -11.57
N VAL A 170 -10.66 13.28 -10.35
CA VAL A 170 -11.20 12.68 -9.12
C VAL A 170 -12.27 13.63 -8.55
N ALA A 171 -13.48 13.54 -9.10
CA ALA A 171 -14.65 14.29 -8.68
C ALA A 171 -15.23 13.77 -7.34
N PRO A 172 -16.16 14.49 -6.69
CA PRO A 172 -16.73 14.07 -5.41
C PRO A 172 -17.27 12.64 -5.33
N PRO A 173 -17.96 12.07 -6.36
CA PRO A 173 -18.36 10.67 -6.33
C PRO A 173 -17.16 9.70 -6.33
N GLU A 174 -16.13 9.97 -7.12
CA GLU A 174 -14.89 9.18 -7.13
C GLU A 174 -14.18 9.24 -5.78
N LEU A 175 -14.11 10.41 -5.14
CA LEU A 175 -13.55 10.55 -3.79
C LEU A 175 -14.33 9.71 -2.77
N ALA A 176 -15.67 9.65 -2.88
CA ALA A 176 -16.49 8.83 -2.01
C ALA A 176 -16.23 7.32 -2.24
N ALA A 177 -16.07 6.89 -3.49
CA ALA A 177 -15.71 5.53 -3.86
C ALA A 177 -14.31 5.16 -3.33
N LEU A 178 -13.31 6.03 -3.51
CA LEU A 178 -11.95 5.83 -2.98
C LEU A 178 -11.91 5.75 -1.44
N ARG A 179 -12.78 6.50 -0.73
CA ARG A 179 -12.92 6.38 0.73
C ARG A 179 -13.50 5.03 1.16
N LEU A 180 -14.44 4.50 0.39
CA LEU A 180 -14.96 3.16 0.62
C LEU A 180 -13.86 2.12 0.38
N LEU A 181 -13.12 2.24 -0.73
CA LEU A 181 -11.97 1.39 -1.05
C LEU A 181 -10.90 1.44 0.04
N SER A 182 -10.49 2.61 0.50
CA SER A 182 -9.46 2.76 1.55
C SER A 182 -9.77 1.91 2.79
N ARG A 183 -11.03 1.91 3.24
CA ARG A 183 -11.46 1.13 4.40
C ARG A 183 -11.43 -0.37 4.14
N GLN A 184 -11.97 -0.81 3.01
CA GLN A 184 -12.05 -2.23 2.67
C GLN A 184 -10.66 -2.81 2.35
N LEU A 185 -9.88 -2.10 1.56
CA LEU A 185 -8.50 -2.51 1.25
C LEU A 185 -7.60 -2.54 2.49
N SER A 186 -7.80 -1.63 3.46
CA SER A 186 -7.09 -1.70 4.74
C SER A 186 -7.45 -2.96 5.53
N ALA A 187 -8.70 -3.44 5.45
CA ALA A 187 -9.09 -4.69 6.09
C ALA A 187 -8.37 -5.90 5.46
N ILE A 188 -8.21 -5.92 4.14
CA ILE A 188 -7.47 -6.95 3.41
C ILE A 188 -5.97 -6.85 3.73
N SER A 189 -5.37 -5.68 3.54
CA SER A 189 -3.91 -5.48 3.58
C SER A 189 -3.30 -5.64 4.98
N ARG A 190 -4.07 -5.51 6.05
CA ARG A 190 -3.59 -5.76 7.43
C ARG A 190 -3.15 -7.19 7.68
N HIS A 191 -3.60 -8.14 6.87
CA HIS A 191 -3.31 -9.58 7.04
C HIS A 191 -2.27 -10.09 6.05
N LEU A 192 -1.86 -9.26 5.07
CA LEU A 192 -0.95 -9.70 4.03
C LEU A 192 0.51 -9.78 4.50
N PRO A 193 1.19 -10.89 4.21
CA PRO A 193 2.63 -10.99 4.41
C PRO A 193 3.38 -9.90 3.64
N VAL A 194 4.38 -9.28 4.28
CA VAL A 194 5.14 -8.15 3.70
C VAL A 194 6.06 -8.54 2.56
N SER A 195 6.25 -9.84 2.28
CA SER A 195 7.06 -10.31 1.16
C SER A 195 6.52 -11.60 0.56
N ARG A 196 6.76 -11.79 -0.74
CA ARG A 196 6.44 -13.06 -1.46
C ARG A 196 7.11 -14.26 -0.80
N ARG A 197 8.32 -14.11 -0.28
CA ARG A 197 9.03 -15.17 0.45
C ARG A 197 8.30 -15.58 1.72
N ARG A 198 7.74 -14.61 2.47
CA ARG A 198 6.90 -14.92 3.66
C ARG A 198 5.58 -15.57 3.27
N ALA A 199 4.95 -15.14 2.18
CA ALA A 199 3.76 -15.81 1.65
C ALA A 199 4.05 -17.27 1.26
N ALA A 200 5.18 -17.52 0.62
CA ALA A 200 5.62 -18.86 0.26
C ALA A 200 5.87 -19.76 1.50
N LEU A 201 6.38 -19.20 2.61
CA LEU A 201 6.49 -19.93 3.88
C LEU A 201 5.10 -20.33 4.42
N ALA A 202 4.12 -19.45 4.33
CA ALA A 202 2.75 -19.74 4.78
C ALA A 202 2.09 -20.84 3.93
N GLY A 203 2.44 -20.96 2.65
CA GLY A 203 1.96 -21.98 1.72
C GLY A 203 2.62 -23.36 1.85
N LEU A 204 3.61 -23.52 2.73
CA LEU A 204 4.28 -24.80 2.94
C LEU A 204 3.38 -25.82 3.62
N SER A 205 3.52 -27.12 3.25
CA SER A 205 2.88 -28.21 3.98
C SER A 205 3.36 -28.30 5.43
N GLU A 206 2.57 -28.94 6.29
CA GLU A 206 2.94 -29.11 7.71
C GLU A 206 4.34 -29.72 7.87
N ARG A 207 4.66 -30.73 7.08
CA ARG A 207 5.97 -31.38 7.12
C ARG A 207 7.12 -30.47 6.68
N GLN A 208 6.87 -29.64 5.68
CA GLN A 208 7.84 -28.63 5.25
C GLN A 208 8.04 -27.55 6.31
N ARG A 209 6.97 -27.12 6.99
CA ARG A 209 7.06 -26.16 8.10
C ARG A 209 7.91 -26.68 9.25
N GLN A 210 7.73 -27.96 9.64
CA GLN A 210 8.57 -28.61 10.66
C GLN A 210 10.06 -28.57 10.28
N VAL A 211 10.38 -28.88 9.01
CA VAL A 211 11.77 -28.80 8.52
C VAL A 211 12.29 -27.36 8.58
N VAL A 212 11.50 -26.36 8.20
CA VAL A 212 11.89 -24.94 8.24
C VAL A 212 12.20 -24.48 9.64
N LEU A 213 11.40 -24.85 10.64
CA LEU A 213 11.64 -24.50 12.05
C LEU A 213 12.97 -25.06 12.55
N LEU A 214 13.25 -26.33 12.27
CA LEU A 214 14.52 -26.95 12.65
C LEU A 214 15.73 -26.38 11.90
N VAL A 215 15.53 -25.92 10.65
CA VAL A 215 16.54 -25.15 9.91
C VAL A 215 16.78 -23.80 10.58
N ALA A 216 15.74 -23.11 11.02
CA ALA A 216 15.84 -21.85 11.75
C ALA A 216 16.60 -22.00 13.08
N ASP A 217 16.46 -23.15 13.75
CA ASP A 217 17.20 -23.51 14.95
C ASP A 217 18.66 -23.90 14.68
N GLY A 218 19.07 -23.93 13.43
CA GLY A 218 20.45 -24.23 13.03
C GLY A 218 20.81 -25.70 12.94
N MET A 219 19.83 -26.62 13.04
CA MET A 219 20.06 -28.07 13.00
C MET A 219 20.61 -28.53 11.64
N SER A 220 21.52 -29.49 11.63
CA SER A 220 22.01 -30.16 10.43
C SER A 220 20.93 -31.09 9.82
N ASN A 221 21.12 -31.54 8.56
CA ASN A 221 20.17 -32.47 7.94
C ASN A 221 20.09 -33.80 8.71
N HIS A 222 21.20 -34.27 9.29
CA HIS A 222 21.24 -35.44 10.13
C HIS A 222 20.37 -35.28 11.40
N GLN A 223 20.55 -34.17 12.13
CA GLN A 223 19.76 -33.85 13.32
C GLN A 223 18.26 -33.70 13.01
N ILE A 224 17.92 -33.06 11.87
CA ILE A 224 16.52 -32.94 11.40
C ILE A 224 15.96 -34.33 11.07
N ALA A 225 16.75 -35.21 10.45
CA ALA A 225 16.36 -36.56 10.09
C ALA A 225 16.01 -37.37 11.37
N GLU A 226 16.86 -37.28 12.37
CA GLU A 226 16.61 -37.91 13.70
C GLU A 226 15.36 -37.37 14.37
N ALA A 227 15.26 -36.01 14.49
CA ALA A 227 14.14 -35.32 15.13
C ALA A 227 12.78 -35.62 14.48
N LEU A 228 12.77 -35.83 13.18
CA LEU A 228 11.54 -36.06 12.41
C LEU A 228 11.33 -37.54 12.02
N SER A 229 12.21 -38.44 12.42
CA SER A 229 12.19 -39.87 12.03
C SER A 229 12.15 -40.03 10.49
N LEU A 230 13.07 -39.37 9.79
CA LEU A 230 13.22 -39.39 8.32
C LEU A 230 14.61 -39.90 7.93
N ALA A 231 14.74 -40.35 6.66
CA ALA A 231 16.05 -40.50 6.04
C ALA A 231 16.67 -39.16 5.76
N GLU A 232 17.99 -39.00 5.93
CA GLU A 232 18.71 -37.73 5.65
C GLU A 232 18.51 -37.24 4.21
N ASP A 233 18.47 -38.15 3.25
CA ASP A 233 18.20 -37.80 1.83
C ASP A 233 16.80 -37.25 1.60
N SER A 234 15.83 -37.64 2.42
CA SER A 234 14.48 -37.05 2.42
C SER A 234 14.53 -35.61 2.91
N VAL A 235 15.29 -35.34 3.98
CA VAL A 235 15.49 -33.96 4.50
C VAL A 235 16.17 -33.09 3.45
N LYS A 236 17.21 -33.57 2.78
CA LYS A 236 17.85 -32.83 1.67
C LYS A 236 16.86 -32.44 0.56
N LYS A 237 15.97 -33.39 0.20
CA LYS A 237 14.90 -33.13 -0.80
C LYS A 237 13.89 -32.10 -0.29
N TYR A 238 13.49 -32.15 0.98
CA TYR A 238 12.62 -31.14 1.58
C TYR A 238 13.27 -29.77 1.55
N VAL A 239 14.51 -29.65 2.03
CA VAL A 239 15.24 -28.35 2.03
C VAL A 239 15.34 -27.79 0.62
N SER A 240 15.72 -28.58 -0.38
CA SER A 240 15.81 -28.13 -1.78
C SER A 240 14.47 -27.62 -2.32
N ARG A 241 13.37 -28.35 -2.05
CA ARG A 241 12.03 -27.93 -2.50
C ARG A 241 11.58 -26.63 -1.80
N ILE A 242 11.89 -26.49 -0.50
CA ILE A 242 11.56 -25.31 0.28
C ILE A 242 12.35 -24.10 -0.24
N LEU A 243 13.65 -24.26 -0.52
CA LEU A 243 14.47 -23.18 -1.11
C LEU A 243 13.89 -22.70 -2.43
N MET A 244 13.49 -23.62 -3.32
CA MET A 244 12.86 -23.29 -4.60
C MET A 244 11.51 -22.58 -4.36
N ALA A 245 10.66 -23.10 -3.50
CA ALA A 245 9.33 -22.53 -3.23
C ALA A 245 9.41 -21.11 -2.63
N THR A 246 10.40 -20.86 -1.75
CA THR A 246 10.58 -19.57 -1.07
C THR A 246 11.47 -18.59 -1.83
N GLY A 247 12.15 -19.04 -2.90
CA GLY A 247 13.15 -18.23 -3.63
C GLY A 247 14.40 -17.92 -2.79
N CYS A 248 14.67 -18.70 -1.74
CA CYS A 248 15.88 -18.57 -0.94
C CYS A 248 17.08 -19.18 -1.69
N GLN A 249 18.21 -18.47 -1.66
CA GLN A 249 19.42 -18.89 -2.36
C GLN A 249 20.27 -19.87 -1.54
N SER A 250 20.09 -19.89 -0.22
CA SER A 250 20.86 -20.72 0.70
C SER A 250 20.05 -21.14 1.90
N ARG A 251 20.55 -22.16 2.62
CA ARG A 251 20.01 -22.59 3.92
C ARG A 251 20.03 -21.45 4.95
N MET A 252 21.07 -20.62 4.93
CA MET A 252 21.19 -19.45 5.81
C MET A 252 20.09 -18.41 5.50
N ASP A 253 19.86 -18.14 4.22
CA ASP A 253 18.79 -17.23 3.76
C ASP A 253 17.42 -17.74 4.21
N LEU A 254 17.17 -19.05 4.13
CA LEU A 254 15.94 -19.67 4.63
C LEU A 254 15.81 -19.56 6.15
N ALA A 255 16.90 -19.79 6.91
CA ALA A 255 16.90 -19.66 8.36
C ALA A 255 16.59 -18.22 8.80
N LEU A 256 17.19 -17.21 8.16
CA LEU A 256 16.93 -15.80 8.42
C LEU A 256 15.47 -15.42 8.08
N LEU A 257 14.97 -15.89 6.93
CA LEU A 257 13.58 -15.68 6.54
C LEU A 257 12.60 -16.28 7.57
N ALA A 258 12.84 -17.49 8.02
CA ALA A 258 12.00 -18.16 9.02
C ALA A 258 12.00 -17.43 10.37
N ARG A 259 13.17 -17.03 10.88
CA ARG A 259 13.28 -16.25 12.13
C ARG A 259 12.60 -14.87 12.05
N SER A 260 12.59 -14.24 10.89
CA SER A 260 11.91 -12.95 10.69
C SER A 260 10.40 -13.09 10.52
N ALA A 261 9.87 -14.31 10.41
CA ALA A 261 8.46 -14.59 10.21
C ALA A 261 7.73 -14.99 11.51
N VAL A 262 8.49 -15.32 12.57
CA VAL A 262 8.02 -15.51 13.95
C VAL A 262 7.98 -14.16 14.65
#